data_02dcb73a63884025276ce43f1cbd9dc5
#
_entry.id   02dcb73a63884025276ce43f1cbd9dc5
#
_cell.length_a   1.000
_cell.length_b   1.000
_cell.length_c   1.000
_cell.angle_alpha   90.00
_cell.angle_beta   90.00
_cell.angle_gamma   90.00
#
_symmetry.space_group_name_H-M   'P 1'
#
loop_
_entity.id
_entity.type
_entity.pdbx_description
1 polymer ?
#
loop_
_entity_poly.entity_id
_entity_poly.type
_entity_poly.pdbx_seq_one_letter_code
_entity_poly.pdbx_strand_id
1 'polypeptide(L)'
;MASAFAEGRPGQNILTPHLTAERRGDRIVLNGRKMPCSLSRSMDLLTASVALPGPDGVERLAVALIPADTPGITVHPFWGTPILAGAESDEVRLTDVELDPSMVVATEVTADAVPDALNVAGFLWFELLLTAGYLGVASALVERTLERPGGGEADPTPYLVPVEGAVLAVEAVARAMADEPRDEALLVRALTARYAAQDAIAATTRACLEALGGMSFIGSPDGSYLASAATGLTFHPPARSRMARPLREHLDGRPLRIG
;
A
#
# COMPACT_ATOMS: atom_id res chain seq x y z
N MET A 1 12.58 -4.77 -6.41
CA MET A 1 11.32 -5.07 -7.13
C MET A 1 10.39 -3.88 -7.00
N ALA A 2 9.80 -3.42 -8.10
CA ALA A 2 8.82 -2.34 -8.12
C ALA A 2 7.38 -2.90 -8.16
N SER A 3 6.41 -2.13 -7.66
CA SER A 3 4.99 -2.52 -7.61
C SER A 3 4.15 -1.55 -8.46
N ALA A 4 3.47 -2.08 -9.49
CA ALA A 4 2.71 -1.35 -10.49
C ALA A 4 1.24 -1.82 -10.54
N PHE A 5 0.50 -1.63 -9.44
CA PHE A 5 -0.92 -1.99 -9.37
C PHE A 5 -1.83 -0.79 -9.63
N ALA A 6 -1.45 0.41 -9.24
CA ALA A 6 -2.24 1.62 -9.45
C ALA A 6 -2.10 2.17 -10.89
N GLU A 7 -3.16 2.81 -11.40
CA GLU A 7 -3.19 3.44 -12.73
C GLU A 7 -3.50 4.95 -12.68
N GLY A 8 -3.56 5.52 -11.48
CA GLY A 8 -3.79 6.95 -11.27
C GLY A 8 -5.16 7.45 -11.73
N ARG A 9 -6.16 6.59 -11.86
CA ARG A 9 -7.52 6.95 -12.28
C ARG A 9 -8.43 7.12 -11.06
N PRO A 10 -9.16 8.22 -10.93
CA PRO A 10 -10.15 8.37 -9.89
C PRO A 10 -11.18 7.24 -9.92
N GLY A 11 -11.51 6.69 -8.76
CA GLY A 11 -12.50 5.62 -8.66
C GLY A 11 -12.03 4.22 -9.05
N GLN A 12 -10.80 4.05 -9.51
CA GLN A 12 -10.26 2.76 -9.89
C GLN A 12 -10.11 1.83 -8.67
N ASN A 13 -10.42 0.56 -8.90
CA ASN A 13 -10.10 -0.55 -8.01
C ASN A 13 -8.80 -1.23 -8.48
N ILE A 14 -7.88 -1.49 -7.55
CA ILE A 14 -6.58 -2.08 -7.88
C ILE A 14 -6.67 -3.56 -8.30
N LEU A 15 -7.77 -4.24 -7.98
CA LEU A 15 -8.06 -5.61 -8.42
C LEU A 15 -8.72 -5.67 -9.81
N THR A 16 -9.13 -4.55 -10.37
CA THR A 16 -9.72 -4.47 -11.71
C THR A 16 -8.91 -3.53 -12.59
N PRO A 17 -7.71 -3.96 -13.04
CA PRO A 17 -6.84 -3.13 -13.87
C PRO A 17 -7.47 -2.88 -15.23
N HIS A 18 -7.16 -1.72 -15.82
CA HIS A 18 -7.53 -1.39 -17.21
C HIS A 18 -6.40 -1.69 -18.19
N LEU A 19 -5.17 -1.87 -17.70
CA LEU A 19 -4.07 -2.32 -18.53
C LEU A 19 -4.36 -3.76 -18.96
N THR A 20 -4.58 -3.94 -20.27
CA THR A 20 -4.90 -5.24 -20.84
C THR A 20 -3.64 -5.97 -21.29
N ALA A 21 -3.67 -7.30 -21.19
CA ALA A 21 -2.69 -8.22 -21.72
C ALA A 21 -3.27 -8.90 -22.97
N GLU A 22 -2.57 -8.76 -24.10
CA GLU A 22 -2.99 -9.35 -25.37
C GLU A 22 -2.11 -10.57 -25.70
N ARG A 23 -2.74 -11.70 -26.07
CA ARG A 23 -2.00 -12.86 -26.57
C ARG A 23 -1.69 -12.67 -28.05
N ARG A 24 -0.39 -12.64 -28.41
CA ARG A 24 0.09 -12.58 -29.78
C ARG A 24 1.01 -13.78 -30.06
N GLY A 25 0.47 -14.82 -30.70
CA GLY A 25 1.18 -16.07 -30.90
C GLY A 25 1.52 -16.74 -29.56
N ASP A 26 2.82 -16.96 -29.34
CA ASP A 26 3.38 -17.54 -28.11
C ASP A 26 3.79 -16.51 -27.06
N ARG A 27 3.46 -15.22 -27.26
CA ARG A 27 3.79 -14.11 -26.37
C ARG A 27 2.56 -13.46 -25.77
N ILE A 28 2.77 -12.77 -24.67
CA ILE A 28 1.83 -11.83 -24.08
C ILE A 28 2.38 -10.43 -24.25
N VAL A 29 1.60 -9.54 -24.85
CA VAL A 29 2.01 -8.15 -25.11
C VAL A 29 1.24 -7.20 -24.21
N LEU A 30 1.97 -6.31 -23.56
CA LEU A 30 1.43 -5.33 -22.63
C LEU A 30 1.58 -3.92 -23.17
N ASN A 31 0.49 -3.16 -23.12
CA ASN A 31 0.46 -1.75 -23.49
C ASN A 31 -0.32 -0.95 -22.44
N GLY A 32 0.25 0.17 -21.97
CA GLY A 32 -0.42 1.06 -21.05
C GLY A 32 0.52 1.75 -20.06
N ARG A 33 -0.04 2.21 -18.95
CA ARG A 33 0.72 2.92 -17.93
C ARG A 33 0.24 2.57 -16.52
N LYS A 34 1.16 2.64 -15.57
CA LYS A 34 0.91 2.47 -14.15
C LYS A 34 1.50 3.64 -13.39
N MET A 35 0.77 4.17 -12.41
CA MET A 35 1.22 5.25 -11.53
C MET A 35 0.35 5.37 -10.28
N PRO A 36 0.93 5.62 -9.10
CA PRO A 36 2.37 5.58 -8.83
C PRO A 36 2.93 4.14 -8.80
N CYS A 37 4.20 3.97 -9.20
CA CYS A 37 4.93 2.71 -9.12
C CYS A 37 6.12 2.91 -8.20
N SER A 38 6.05 2.40 -6.97
CA SER A 38 7.15 2.54 -6.01
C SER A 38 8.37 1.73 -6.43
N LEU A 39 9.57 2.28 -6.18
CA LEU A 39 10.89 1.77 -6.56
C LEU A 39 11.08 1.66 -8.09
N SER A 40 10.39 2.48 -8.87
CA SER A 40 10.41 2.39 -10.33
C SER A 40 11.78 2.69 -10.96
N ARG A 41 12.64 3.50 -10.30
CA ARG A 41 13.97 3.86 -10.80
C ARG A 41 15.06 2.88 -10.42
N SER A 42 14.86 2.14 -9.34
CA SER A 42 15.84 1.20 -8.76
C SER A 42 15.39 -0.27 -8.84
N MET A 43 14.44 -0.59 -9.72
CA MET A 43 13.91 -1.93 -9.87
C MET A 43 14.80 -2.81 -10.73
N ASP A 44 14.91 -4.09 -10.38
CA ASP A 44 15.36 -5.17 -11.26
C ASP A 44 14.17 -5.93 -11.86
N LEU A 45 13.00 -5.87 -11.18
CA LEU A 45 11.77 -6.54 -11.56
C LEU A 45 10.58 -5.62 -11.28
N LEU A 46 9.68 -5.51 -12.25
CA LEU A 46 8.38 -4.85 -12.10
C LEU A 46 7.29 -5.91 -11.95
N THR A 47 6.45 -5.80 -10.92
CA THR A 47 5.20 -6.56 -10.83
C THR A 47 4.04 -5.65 -11.22
N ALA A 48 3.29 -6.02 -12.26
CA ALA A 48 2.18 -5.20 -12.76
C ALA A 48 0.87 -5.99 -12.79
N SER A 49 -0.19 -5.38 -12.25
CA SER A 49 -1.55 -5.92 -12.44
C SER A 49 -2.03 -5.66 -13.87
N VAL A 50 -2.58 -6.68 -14.51
CA VAL A 50 -3.10 -6.62 -15.87
C VAL A 50 -4.44 -7.36 -15.97
N ALA A 51 -5.31 -6.96 -16.88
CA ALA A 51 -6.50 -7.70 -17.24
C ALA A 51 -6.13 -8.70 -18.35
N LEU A 52 -6.30 -10.00 -18.08
CA LEU A 52 -6.01 -11.07 -19.02
C LEU A 52 -7.29 -11.86 -19.31
N PRO A 53 -7.74 -11.94 -20.58
CA PRO A 53 -8.85 -12.80 -20.96
C PRO A 53 -8.52 -14.27 -20.71
N GLY A 54 -9.41 -14.96 -19.98
CA GLY A 54 -9.35 -16.40 -19.76
C GLY A 54 -9.80 -17.19 -21.00
N PRO A 55 -9.68 -18.53 -20.98
CA PRO A 55 -10.16 -19.39 -22.06
C PRO A 55 -11.67 -19.30 -22.30
N ASP A 56 -12.42 -18.92 -21.28
CA ASP A 56 -13.87 -18.67 -21.28
C ASP A 56 -14.26 -17.27 -21.76
N GLY A 57 -13.29 -16.44 -22.13
CA GLY A 57 -13.48 -15.05 -22.53
C GLY A 57 -13.74 -14.08 -21.36
N VAL A 58 -13.75 -14.55 -20.11
CA VAL A 58 -13.89 -13.67 -18.94
C VAL A 58 -12.54 -13.04 -18.60
N GLU A 59 -12.52 -11.72 -18.49
CA GLU A 59 -11.33 -11.02 -18.02
C GLU A 59 -11.10 -11.28 -16.52
N ARG A 60 -9.86 -11.63 -16.20
CA ARG A 60 -9.38 -11.82 -14.84
C ARG A 60 -8.16 -10.97 -14.57
N LEU A 61 -7.98 -10.62 -13.31
CA LEU A 61 -6.72 -10.06 -12.82
C LEU A 61 -5.61 -11.08 -13.07
N ALA A 62 -4.51 -10.63 -13.61
CA ALA A 62 -3.26 -11.37 -13.63
C ALA A 62 -2.12 -10.46 -13.13
N VAL A 63 -1.03 -11.06 -12.68
CA VAL A 63 0.18 -10.35 -12.25
C VAL A 63 1.29 -10.69 -13.23
N ALA A 64 1.74 -9.68 -13.97
CA ALA A 64 2.88 -9.79 -14.86
C ALA A 64 4.19 -9.53 -14.08
N LEU A 65 5.16 -10.40 -14.26
CA LEU A 65 6.52 -10.30 -13.72
C LEU A 65 7.44 -9.84 -14.87
N ILE A 66 7.88 -8.59 -14.83
CA ILE A 66 8.55 -7.95 -15.96
C ILE A 66 9.98 -7.58 -15.55
N PRO A 67 11.03 -8.21 -16.09
CA PRO A 67 12.41 -7.76 -15.88
C PRO A 67 12.56 -6.29 -16.29
N ALA A 68 13.29 -5.50 -15.51
CA ALA A 68 13.37 -4.05 -15.71
C ALA A 68 14.05 -3.66 -17.03
N ASP A 69 14.89 -4.55 -17.58
CA ASP A 69 15.58 -4.37 -18.86
C ASP A 69 14.75 -4.81 -20.08
N THR A 70 13.50 -5.25 -19.87
CA THR A 70 12.61 -5.65 -20.98
C THR A 70 12.35 -4.43 -21.89
N PRO A 71 12.55 -4.56 -23.22
CA PRO A 71 12.28 -3.50 -24.16
C PRO A 71 10.84 -2.98 -24.05
N GLY A 72 10.67 -1.66 -24.19
CA GLY A 72 9.34 -1.02 -24.14
C GLY A 72 8.96 -0.47 -22.75
N ILE A 73 9.78 -0.65 -21.72
CA ILE A 73 9.59 -0.05 -20.40
C ILE A 73 10.24 1.33 -20.36
N THR A 74 9.50 2.35 -19.92
CA THR A 74 10.05 3.68 -19.66
C THR A 74 9.50 4.23 -18.34
N VAL A 75 10.37 4.94 -17.59
CA VAL A 75 10.00 5.58 -16.32
C VAL A 75 9.93 7.09 -16.54
N HIS A 76 8.85 7.70 -16.07
CA HIS A 76 8.59 9.12 -16.23
C HIS A 76 8.33 9.75 -14.85
N PRO A 77 8.87 10.96 -14.58
CA PRO A 77 8.61 11.67 -13.32
C PRO A 77 7.11 11.84 -13.07
N PHE A 78 6.66 11.47 -11.89
CA PHE A 78 5.27 11.63 -11.46
C PHE A 78 5.17 12.20 -10.04
N TRP A 79 6.04 11.78 -9.12
CA TRP A 79 5.97 12.18 -7.72
C TRP A 79 6.42 13.64 -7.54
N GLY A 80 5.46 14.55 -7.23
CA GLY A 80 5.67 16.01 -7.24
C GLY A 80 5.99 16.64 -5.87
N THR A 81 6.24 15.85 -4.82
CA THR A 81 6.56 16.37 -3.47
C THR A 81 7.85 15.75 -2.93
N PRO A 82 8.66 16.49 -2.12
CA PRO A 82 9.79 15.91 -1.43
C PRO A 82 9.41 14.88 -0.37
N ILE A 83 8.16 14.91 0.12
CA ILE A 83 7.67 13.95 1.11
C ILE A 83 7.57 12.58 0.48
N LEU A 84 8.21 11.58 1.08
CA LEU A 84 8.29 10.20 0.60
C LEU A 84 8.94 10.05 -0.81
N ALA A 85 9.68 11.05 -1.28
CA ALA A 85 10.35 11.01 -2.60
C ALA A 85 11.34 9.82 -2.73
N GLY A 86 11.91 9.35 -1.62
CA GLY A 86 12.77 8.16 -1.59
C GLY A 86 12.06 6.86 -1.95
N ALA A 87 10.72 6.83 -1.99
CA ALA A 87 9.97 5.69 -2.49
C ALA A 87 9.97 5.58 -4.03
N GLU A 88 10.52 6.57 -4.76
CA GLU A 88 10.65 6.58 -6.24
C GLU A 88 9.34 6.20 -6.95
N SER A 89 8.21 6.76 -6.48
CA SER A 89 6.87 6.37 -6.93
C SER A 89 6.47 7.11 -8.20
N ASP A 90 7.15 6.81 -9.30
CA ASP A 90 6.96 7.46 -10.60
C ASP A 90 5.96 6.73 -11.52
N GLU A 91 5.74 7.25 -12.72
CA GLU A 91 4.94 6.61 -13.75
C GLU A 91 5.80 5.63 -14.55
N VAL A 92 5.31 4.40 -14.73
CA VAL A 92 5.89 3.41 -15.65
C VAL A 92 4.98 3.25 -16.85
N ARG A 93 5.53 3.40 -18.04
CA ARG A 93 4.85 3.14 -19.31
C ARG A 93 5.38 1.87 -19.95
N LEU A 94 4.46 1.10 -20.49
CA LEU A 94 4.69 -0.14 -21.21
C LEU A 94 4.22 0.07 -22.63
N THR A 95 5.12 -0.12 -23.59
CA THR A 95 4.85 0.00 -25.04
C THR A 95 5.35 -1.24 -25.74
N ASP A 96 4.41 -2.06 -26.21
CA ASP A 96 4.66 -3.35 -26.86
C ASP A 96 5.66 -4.23 -26.04
N VAL A 97 5.45 -4.28 -24.73
CA VAL A 97 6.27 -5.12 -23.84
C VAL A 97 5.87 -6.57 -24.03
N GLU A 98 6.77 -7.38 -24.56
CA GLU A 98 6.56 -8.79 -24.83
C GLU A 98 7.06 -9.66 -23.70
N LEU A 99 6.21 -10.57 -23.21
CA LEU A 99 6.52 -11.51 -22.14
C LEU A 99 6.28 -12.95 -22.57
N ASP A 100 7.09 -13.83 -22.02
CA ASP A 100 6.76 -15.27 -22.00
C ASP A 100 5.51 -15.48 -21.13
N PRO A 101 4.53 -16.31 -21.54
CA PRO A 101 3.34 -16.59 -20.74
C PRO A 101 3.62 -17.08 -19.32
N SER A 102 4.75 -17.75 -19.08
CA SER A 102 5.18 -18.19 -17.74
C SER A 102 5.50 -17.04 -16.78
N MET A 103 5.72 -15.82 -17.31
CA MET A 103 5.93 -14.60 -16.53
C MET A 103 4.62 -13.91 -16.15
N VAL A 104 3.48 -14.50 -16.47
CA VAL A 104 2.15 -13.93 -16.14
C VAL A 104 1.36 -14.92 -15.28
N VAL A 105 1.16 -14.57 -14.03
CA VAL A 105 0.41 -15.37 -13.05
C VAL A 105 -1.06 -14.96 -13.11
N ALA A 106 -1.89 -15.84 -13.66
CA ALA A 106 -3.34 -15.64 -13.68
C ALA A 106 -3.92 -15.85 -12.27
N THR A 107 -4.96 -15.09 -11.95
CA THR A 107 -5.72 -15.21 -10.70
C THR A 107 -7.20 -15.55 -11.01
N GLU A 108 -7.99 -15.83 -9.98
CA GLU A 108 -9.43 -16.06 -10.13
C GLU A 108 -10.26 -14.78 -9.98
N VAL A 109 -9.62 -13.63 -9.74
CA VAL A 109 -10.29 -12.35 -9.50
C VAL A 109 -10.89 -11.80 -10.78
N THR A 110 -12.18 -11.56 -10.77
CA THR A 110 -12.95 -10.98 -11.87
C THR A 110 -13.39 -9.54 -11.55
N ALA A 111 -14.28 -8.97 -12.34
CA ALA A 111 -14.79 -7.60 -12.17
C ALA A 111 -15.53 -7.36 -10.83
N ASP A 112 -15.91 -8.42 -10.10
CA ASP A 112 -16.56 -8.32 -8.79
C ASP A 112 -15.57 -7.95 -7.66
N ALA A 113 -14.26 -8.00 -7.94
CA ALA A 113 -13.18 -7.62 -7.04
C ALA A 113 -13.15 -8.39 -5.70
N VAL A 114 -13.60 -9.64 -5.72
CA VAL A 114 -13.43 -10.58 -4.59
C VAL A 114 -12.01 -11.16 -4.69
N PRO A 115 -11.14 -10.92 -3.69
CA PRO A 115 -9.76 -11.41 -3.75
C PRO A 115 -9.72 -12.94 -3.60
N ASP A 116 -8.92 -13.59 -4.44
CA ASP A 116 -8.56 -15.00 -4.27
C ASP A 116 -7.46 -15.20 -3.23
N ALA A 117 -7.06 -16.43 -2.96
CA ALA A 117 -6.06 -16.76 -1.95
C ALA A 117 -4.71 -16.06 -2.18
N LEU A 118 -4.27 -15.90 -3.44
CA LEU A 118 -3.03 -15.20 -3.79
C LEU A 118 -3.15 -13.71 -3.44
N ASN A 119 -4.26 -13.09 -3.82
CA ASN A 119 -4.50 -11.68 -3.55
C ASN A 119 -4.73 -11.39 -2.06
N VAL A 120 -5.43 -12.28 -1.34
CA VAL A 120 -5.55 -12.19 0.13
C VAL A 120 -4.17 -12.21 0.78
N ALA A 121 -3.31 -13.16 0.42
CA ALA A 121 -1.95 -13.22 0.95
C ALA A 121 -1.14 -11.96 0.60
N GLY A 122 -1.23 -11.48 -0.64
CA GLY A 122 -0.58 -10.25 -1.08
C GLY A 122 -1.05 -9.02 -0.29
N PHE A 123 -2.35 -8.87 -0.08
CA PHE A 123 -2.89 -7.78 0.73
C PHE A 123 -2.48 -7.87 2.19
N LEU A 124 -2.47 -9.04 2.80
CA LEU A 124 -2.02 -9.22 4.18
C LEU A 124 -0.58 -8.71 4.36
N TRP A 125 0.35 -9.11 3.49
CA TRP A 125 1.72 -8.61 3.51
C TRP A 125 1.78 -7.09 3.28
N PHE A 126 1.07 -6.60 2.26
CA PHE A 126 1.05 -5.18 1.93
C PHE A 126 0.55 -4.34 3.10
N GLU A 127 -0.60 -4.71 3.70
CA GLU A 127 -1.22 -3.96 4.78
C GLU A 127 -0.34 -3.90 6.03
N LEU A 128 0.28 -5.02 6.40
CA LEU A 128 1.13 -5.08 7.59
C LEU A 128 2.45 -4.31 7.40
N LEU A 129 3.15 -4.53 6.29
CA LEU A 129 4.44 -3.87 6.04
C LEU A 129 4.28 -2.36 5.88
N LEU A 130 3.24 -1.94 5.15
CA LEU A 130 2.93 -0.54 4.96
C LEU A 130 2.57 0.14 6.29
N THR A 131 1.68 -0.47 7.08
CA THR A 131 1.25 0.08 8.37
C THR A 131 2.43 0.15 9.35
N ALA A 132 3.26 -0.88 9.41
CA ALA A 132 4.47 -0.89 10.25
C ALA A 132 5.44 0.24 9.87
N GLY A 133 5.64 0.48 8.56
CA GLY A 133 6.47 1.59 8.09
C GLY A 133 5.97 2.94 8.58
N TYR A 134 4.67 3.20 8.50
CA TYR A 134 4.09 4.46 8.97
C TYR A 134 4.02 4.58 10.50
N LEU A 135 3.85 3.48 11.22
CA LEU A 135 4.02 3.45 12.67
C LEU A 135 5.45 3.81 13.06
N GLY A 136 6.45 3.34 12.31
CA GLY A 136 7.85 3.74 12.51
C GLY A 136 8.07 5.25 12.35
N VAL A 137 7.39 5.90 11.40
CA VAL A 137 7.42 7.37 11.25
C VAL A 137 6.84 8.08 12.47
N ALA A 138 5.70 7.59 13.00
CA ALA A 138 5.10 8.14 14.22
C ALA A 138 5.98 7.88 15.45
N SER A 139 6.57 6.69 15.57
CA SER A 139 7.51 6.35 16.66
C SER A 139 8.74 7.26 16.65
N ALA A 140 9.28 7.60 15.48
CA ALA A 140 10.39 8.54 15.37
C ALA A 140 10.04 9.95 15.87
N LEU A 141 8.78 10.39 15.73
CA LEU A 141 8.31 11.63 16.35
C LEU A 141 8.19 11.52 17.87
N VAL A 142 7.74 10.37 18.38
CA VAL A 142 7.70 10.09 19.83
C VAL A 142 9.10 10.16 20.43
N GLU A 143 10.08 9.48 19.83
CA GLU A 143 11.48 9.51 20.27
C GLU A 143 12.01 10.93 20.38
N ARG A 144 11.85 11.73 19.32
CA ARG A 144 12.27 13.16 19.34
C ARG A 144 11.56 13.95 20.43
N THR A 145 10.31 13.63 20.73
CA THR A 145 9.54 14.31 21.78
C THR A 145 10.09 13.97 23.16
N LEU A 146 10.47 12.72 23.39
CA LEU A 146 11.03 12.25 24.64
C LEU A 146 12.47 12.79 24.88
N GLU A 147 13.28 12.85 23.81
CA GLU A 147 14.68 13.29 23.85
C GLU A 147 14.86 14.81 23.97
N ARG A 148 13.79 15.61 23.77
CA ARG A 148 13.89 17.06 23.91
C ARG A 148 14.25 17.49 25.34
N PRO A 149 14.92 18.65 25.57
CA PRO A 149 15.14 19.17 26.90
C PRO A 149 13.82 19.34 27.67
N GLY A 150 13.72 18.72 28.86
CA GLY A 150 12.48 18.69 29.64
C GLY A 150 11.43 17.66 29.18
N GLY A 151 11.71 16.90 28.13
CA GLY A 151 10.77 15.89 27.61
C GLY A 151 10.45 14.76 28.59
N GLY A 152 11.41 14.40 29.43
CA GLY A 152 11.22 13.36 30.45
C GLY A 152 10.33 13.77 31.63
N GLU A 153 10.01 15.05 31.78
CA GLU A 153 9.12 15.55 32.84
C GLU A 153 7.65 15.68 32.35
N ALA A 154 7.41 15.62 31.04
CA ALA A 154 6.08 15.72 30.47
C ALA A 154 5.36 14.37 30.45
N ASP A 155 4.03 14.39 30.57
CA ASP A 155 3.21 13.19 30.41
C ASP A 155 3.32 12.63 28.98
N PRO A 156 3.88 11.43 28.78
CA PRO A 156 4.02 10.83 27.45
C PRO A 156 2.76 10.13 26.96
N THR A 157 1.76 9.96 27.84
CA THR A 157 0.55 9.17 27.55
C THR A 157 -0.17 9.57 26.28
N PRO A 158 -0.35 10.90 25.94
CA PRO A 158 -1.11 11.31 24.76
C PRO A 158 -0.49 10.88 23.41
N TYR A 159 0.82 10.67 23.35
CA TYR A 159 1.51 10.28 22.11
C TYR A 159 2.07 8.86 22.14
N LEU A 160 2.42 8.33 23.31
CA LEU A 160 2.96 6.98 23.43
C LEU A 160 1.87 5.90 23.34
N VAL A 161 0.80 6.04 24.12
CA VAL A 161 -0.24 4.98 24.24
C VAL A 161 -0.94 4.70 22.89
N PRO A 162 -1.33 5.69 22.06
CA PRO A 162 -1.95 5.39 20.78
C PRO A 162 -1.04 4.62 19.83
N VAL A 163 0.23 5.02 19.69
CA VAL A 163 1.17 4.36 18.77
C VAL A 163 1.52 2.95 19.24
N GLU A 164 1.78 2.75 20.54
CA GLU A 164 2.06 1.43 21.10
C GLU A 164 0.87 0.48 20.96
N GLY A 165 -0.35 0.97 21.22
CA GLY A 165 -1.57 0.18 21.00
C GLY A 165 -1.74 -0.26 19.56
N ALA A 166 -1.40 0.59 18.59
CA ALA A 166 -1.44 0.25 17.18
C ALA A 166 -0.33 -0.74 16.78
N VAL A 167 0.88 -0.61 17.34
CA VAL A 167 1.97 -1.58 17.15
C VAL A 167 1.54 -2.96 17.63
N LEU A 168 1.00 -3.07 18.85
CA LEU A 168 0.50 -4.33 19.38
C LEU A 168 -0.59 -4.96 18.51
N ALA A 169 -1.50 -4.17 17.94
CA ALA A 169 -2.53 -4.65 17.03
C ALA A 169 -1.94 -5.22 15.73
N VAL A 170 -0.98 -4.52 15.13
CA VAL A 170 -0.29 -4.98 13.90
C VAL A 170 0.52 -6.26 14.17
N GLU A 171 1.25 -6.32 15.28
CA GLU A 171 1.98 -7.51 15.69
C GLU A 171 1.06 -8.72 15.93
N ALA A 172 -0.11 -8.52 16.54
CA ALA A 172 -1.07 -9.59 16.74
C ALA A 172 -1.54 -10.19 15.40
N VAL A 173 -1.79 -9.37 14.38
CA VAL A 173 -2.12 -9.86 13.04
C VAL A 173 -0.93 -10.55 12.38
N ALA A 174 0.28 -10.00 12.53
CA ALA A 174 1.49 -10.61 11.98
C ALA A 174 1.76 -12.00 12.57
N ARG A 175 1.55 -12.18 13.88
CA ARG A 175 1.64 -13.51 14.54
C ARG A 175 0.56 -14.44 14.00
N ALA A 176 -0.69 -13.96 13.86
CA ALA A 176 -1.77 -14.76 13.31
C ALA A 176 -1.50 -15.24 11.88
N MET A 177 -0.79 -14.44 11.06
CA MET A 177 -0.37 -14.89 9.72
C MET A 177 0.56 -16.11 9.71
N ALA A 178 1.29 -16.36 10.80
CA ALA A 178 2.14 -17.55 10.92
C ALA A 178 1.33 -18.80 11.32
N ASP A 179 0.31 -18.63 12.14
CA ASP A 179 -0.36 -19.72 12.83
C ASP A 179 -1.77 -20.04 12.31
N GLU A 180 -2.42 -19.07 11.63
CA GLU A 180 -3.80 -19.17 11.17
C GLU A 180 -3.89 -19.21 9.62
N PRO A 181 -5.02 -19.68 9.04
CA PRO A 181 -5.27 -19.58 7.61
C PRO A 181 -5.21 -18.12 7.13
N ARG A 182 -4.55 -17.89 5.99
CA ARG A 182 -4.51 -16.59 5.33
C ARG A 182 -5.77 -16.41 4.50
N ASP A 183 -6.85 -16.13 5.18
CA ASP A 183 -8.19 -16.03 4.61
C ASP A 183 -8.75 -14.59 4.70
N GLU A 184 -9.97 -14.44 4.27
CA GLU A 184 -10.73 -13.20 4.28
C GLU A 184 -10.91 -12.64 5.71
N ALA A 185 -11.12 -13.51 6.70
CA ALA A 185 -11.29 -13.07 8.10
C ALA A 185 -10.01 -12.43 8.65
N LEU A 186 -8.85 -13.03 8.34
CA LEU A 186 -7.56 -12.45 8.71
C LEU A 186 -7.31 -11.13 7.97
N LEU A 187 -7.71 -11.01 6.69
CA LEU A 187 -7.59 -9.76 5.94
C LEU A 187 -8.46 -8.65 6.56
N VAL A 188 -9.67 -8.95 7.01
CA VAL A 188 -10.52 -7.99 7.74
C VAL A 188 -9.84 -7.52 9.03
N ARG A 189 -9.18 -8.43 9.77
CA ARG A 189 -8.40 -8.08 10.96
C ARG A 189 -7.22 -7.15 10.62
N ALA A 190 -6.51 -7.42 9.52
CA ALA A 190 -5.41 -6.57 9.04
C ALA A 190 -5.89 -5.17 8.66
N LEU A 191 -6.99 -5.05 7.92
CA LEU A 191 -7.62 -3.78 7.58
C LEU A 191 -8.08 -3.02 8.82
N THR A 192 -8.65 -3.72 9.81
CA THR A 192 -9.07 -3.13 11.08
C THR A 192 -7.87 -2.56 11.84
N ALA A 193 -6.79 -3.34 11.98
CA ALA A 193 -5.55 -2.88 12.62
C ALA A 193 -4.95 -1.66 11.90
N ARG A 194 -4.92 -1.69 10.56
CA ARG A 194 -4.46 -0.56 9.75
C ARG A 194 -5.29 0.71 9.98
N TYR A 195 -6.63 0.62 9.95
CA TYR A 195 -7.46 1.81 10.11
C TYR A 195 -7.41 2.36 11.53
N ALA A 196 -7.25 1.50 12.54
CA ALA A 196 -6.96 1.93 13.90
C ALA A 196 -5.59 2.62 13.99
N ALA A 197 -4.58 2.09 13.28
CA ALA A 197 -3.26 2.71 13.22
C ALA A 197 -3.29 4.10 12.55
N GLN A 198 -4.14 4.33 11.54
CA GLN A 198 -4.31 5.67 10.95
C GLN A 198 -4.76 6.70 12.00
N ASP A 199 -5.73 6.33 12.83
CA ASP A 199 -6.23 7.22 13.88
C ASP A 199 -5.17 7.44 14.98
N ALA A 200 -4.46 6.37 15.38
CA ALA A 200 -3.37 6.43 16.33
C ALA A 200 -2.21 7.33 15.83
N ILE A 201 -1.76 7.13 14.59
CA ILE A 201 -0.71 7.94 13.95
C ILE A 201 -1.11 9.42 13.92
N ALA A 202 -2.34 9.73 13.53
CA ALA A 202 -2.83 11.11 13.49
C ALA A 202 -2.84 11.75 14.89
N ALA A 203 -3.34 11.03 15.90
CA ALA A 203 -3.35 11.49 17.28
C ALA A 203 -1.94 11.69 17.84
N THR A 204 -1.06 10.70 17.67
CA THR A 204 0.34 10.75 18.08
C THR A 204 1.09 11.91 17.42
N THR A 205 0.97 12.06 16.10
CA THR A 205 1.62 13.14 15.36
C THR A 205 1.23 14.52 15.90
N ARG A 206 -0.07 14.75 16.10
CA ARG A 206 -0.56 16.00 16.66
C ARG A 206 -0.02 16.26 18.06
N ALA A 207 -0.09 15.29 18.96
CA ALA A 207 0.38 15.41 20.32
C ALA A 207 1.91 15.64 20.41
N CYS A 208 2.69 14.96 19.56
CA CYS A 208 4.13 15.19 19.47
C CYS A 208 4.46 16.60 18.99
N LEU A 209 3.78 17.13 17.96
CA LEU A 209 4.01 18.49 17.48
C LEU A 209 3.65 19.54 18.54
N GLU A 210 2.54 19.37 19.25
CA GLU A 210 2.17 20.23 20.40
C GLU A 210 3.24 20.20 21.48
N ALA A 211 3.75 19.02 21.83
CA ALA A 211 4.77 18.86 22.85
C ALA A 211 6.14 19.39 22.42
N LEU A 212 6.55 19.21 21.16
CA LEU A 212 7.80 19.76 20.61
C LEU A 212 7.79 21.27 20.53
N GLY A 213 6.64 21.86 20.29
CA GLY A 213 6.44 23.31 20.25
C GLY A 213 6.95 23.98 18.97
N GLY A 214 6.57 25.27 18.80
CA GLY A 214 6.82 26.01 17.57
C GLY A 214 8.29 26.19 17.21
N MET A 215 9.19 26.34 18.18
CA MET A 215 10.62 26.50 17.91
C MET A 215 11.26 25.24 17.32
N SER A 216 10.85 24.06 17.78
CA SER A 216 11.27 22.80 17.20
C SER A 216 10.72 22.62 15.78
N PHE A 217 9.47 22.99 15.55
CA PHE A 217 8.83 22.92 14.23
C PHE A 217 9.52 23.84 13.20
N ILE A 218 9.92 25.05 13.60
CA ILE A 218 10.58 26.01 12.71
C ILE A 218 12.06 25.63 12.49
N GLY A 219 12.72 25.16 13.54
CA GLY A 219 14.18 24.92 13.55
C GLY A 219 14.60 23.54 13.04
N SER A 220 13.67 22.58 12.93
CA SER A 220 13.98 21.22 12.49
C SER A 220 13.15 20.80 11.27
N PRO A 221 13.77 20.66 10.08
CA PRO A 221 13.07 20.16 8.91
C PRO A 221 12.58 18.72 9.08
N ASP A 222 13.22 17.94 9.94
CA ASP A 222 12.89 16.53 10.18
C ASP A 222 11.52 16.38 10.87
N GLY A 223 11.21 17.23 11.85
CA GLY A 223 9.93 17.16 12.56
C GLY A 223 8.75 17.43 11.63
N SER A 224 8.85 18.45 10.79
CA SER A 224 7.81 18.76 9.80
C SER A 224 7.74 17.71 8.67
N TYR A 225 8.90 17.16 8.26
CA TYR A 225 8.93 16.04 7.30
C TYR A 225 8.21 14.81 7.83
N LEU A 226 8.56 14.34 9.05
CA LEU A 226 7.95 13.17 9.67
C LEU A 226 6.44 13.37 9.88
N ALA A 227 6.02 14.54 10.34
CA ALA A 227 4.61 14.85 10.50
C ALA A 227 3.82 14.81 9.18
N SER A 228 4.42 15.32 8.11
CA SER A 228 3.83 15.25 6.78
C SER A 228 3.82 13.82 6.24
N ALA A 229 4.91 13.07 6.38
CA ALA A 229 5.04 11.69 5.94
C ALA A 229 4.05 10.77 6.66
N ALA A 230 3.84 10.96 7.97
CA ALA A 230 2.91 10.18 8.79
C ALA A 230 1.46 10.15 8.22
N THR A 231 1.05 11.19 7.51
CA THR A 231 -0.29 11.26 6.90
C THR A 231 -0.45 10.32 5.69
N GLY A 232 0.65 9.84 5.10
CA GLY A 232 0.66 9.09 3.84
C GLY A 232 -0.13 7.79 3.89
N LEU A 233 -0.20 7.10 5.04
CA LEU A 233 -0.98 5.87 5.19
C LEU A 233 -2.44 6.04 4.78
N THR A 234 -3.01 7.23 4.94
CA THR A 234 -4.41 7.54 4.62
C THR A 234 -4.71 7.41 3.13
N PHE A 235 -3.72 7.64 2.28
CA PHE A 235 -3.88 7.68 0.82
C PHE A 235 -3.61 6.35 0.12
N HIS A 236 -3.02 5.39 0.81
CA HIS A 236 -2.77 4.07 0.22
C HIS A 236 -4.05 3.25 0.08
N PRO A 237 -4.21 2.48 -1.02
CA PRO A 237 -5.34 1.57 -1.18
C PRO A 237 -5.23 0.35 -0.23
N PRO A 238 -6.37 -0.24 0.15
CA PRO A 238 -7.71 0.30 -0.02
C PRO A 238 -8.00 1.41 1.00
N ALA A 239 -8.48 2.55 0.51
CA ALA A 239 -8.79 3.67 1.39
C ALA A 239 -9.98 3.34 2.32
N ARG A 240 -9.90 3.75 3.61
CA ARG A 240 -10.94 3.47 4.61
C ARG A 240 -12.34 3.86 4.16
N SER A 241 -12.47 5.02 3.51
CA SER A 241 -13.75 5.50 3.00
C SER A 241 -14.39 4.59 1.95
N ARG A 242 -13.58 3.91 1.13
CA ARG A 242 -14.04 2.96 0.11
C ARG A 242 -14.39 1.61 0.71
N MET A 243 -13.77 1.24 1.82
CA MET A 243 -14.01 -0.03 2.50
C MET A 243 -15.23 -0.01 3.42
N ALA A 244 -15.85 1.14 3.68
CA ALA A 244 -17.01 1.22 4.57
C ALA A 244 -18.16 0.31 4.14
N ARG A 245 -18.52 0.34 2.86
CA ARG A 245 -19.57 -0.54 2.31
C ARG A 245 -19.14 -2.01 2.22
N PRO A 246 -17.97 -2.35 1.66
CA PRO A 246 -17.49 -3.74 1.62
C PRO A 246 -17.40 -4.40 2.99
N LEU A 247 -16.89 -3.70 4.01
CA LEU A 247 -16.82 -4.22 5.37
C LEU A 247 -18.22 -4.45 5.97
N ARG A 248 -19.17 -3.54 5.72
CA ARG A 248 -20.55 -3.72 6.16
C ARG A 248 -21.19 -4.95 5.50
N GLU A 249 -21.01 -5.10 4.19
CA GLU A 249 -21.52 -6.25 3.44
C GLU A 249 -20.88 -7.57 3.93
N HIS A 250 -19.59 -7.53 4.29
CA HIS A 250 -18.92 -8.69 4.89
C HIS A 250 -19.51 -9.06 6.27
N LEU A 251 -19.79 -8.09 7.11
CA LEU A 251 -20.48 -8.35 8.39
C LEU A 251 -21.88 -8.93 8.22
N ASP A 252 -22.52 -8.68 7.09
CA ASP A 252 -23.81 -9.28 6.69
C ASP A 252 -23.64 -10.67 6.00
N GLY A 253 -22.43 -11.25 6.01
CA GLY A 253 -22.12 -12.59 5.48
C GLY A 253 -21.83 -12.65 3.98
N ARG A 254 -21.56 -11.51 3.31
CA ARG A 254 -21.13 -11.50 1.91
C ARG A 254 -19.61 -11.58 1.79
N PRO A 255 -19.07 -12.09 0.67
CA PRO A 255 -17.62 -12.05 0.41
C PRO A 255 -17.06 -10.63 0.50
N LEU A 256 -15.86 -10.49 1.07
CA LEU A 256 -15.16 -9.22 1.13
C LEU A 256 -14.76 -8.79 -0.28
N ARG A 257 -15.14 -7.59 -0.66
CA ARG A 257 -14.66 -6.93 -1.88
C ARG A 257 -13.66 -5.86 -1.52
N ILE A 258 -12.60 -5.75 -2.30
CA ILE A 258 -11.65 -4.66 -2.13
C ILE A 258 -12.11 -3.50 -3.01
N GLY A 259 -12.34 -2.31 -2.40
CA GLY A 259 -12.90 -1.12 -3.05
C GLY A 259 -11.87 -0.05 -3.47
#